data_7c3604be7bdd76505a1e5a1d976addf8
#
_entry.id   7c3604be7bdd76505a1e5a1d976addf8
#
_cell.length_a   1.000
_cell.length_b   1.000
_cell.length_c   1.000
_cell.angle_alpha   90.00
_cell.angle_beta   90.00
_cell.angle_gamma   90.00
#
_symmetry.space_group_name_H-M   'P 1'
#
loop_
_entity.id
_entity.type
_entity.pdbx_description
1 polymer ?
#
loop_
_entity_poly.entity_id
_entity_poly.type
_entity_poly.pdbx_seq_one_letter_code
_entity_poly.pdbx_strand_id
1 'polypeptide(L)'
;SKDFIAKAWPWKQRLGGSMRQSGILAAAGIYALDHLVDRLAIDHANARLLATRLAQIPGVKIDPLTVETNILIIDITEADLSGPEISAQLLKKGVRMGATGPNGLRAVTHLDVDEAGVVRAAETFAEICS
;
A
#
# COMPACT_ATOMS: atom_id res chain seq x y z
N SER A 1 -10.52 4.35 -28.97
CA SER A 1 -10.67 4.79 -30.38
C SER A 1 -10.22 6.25 -30.55
N LYS A 2 -9.92 6.68 -31.79
CA LYS A 2 -9.54 8.06 -32.10
C LYS A 2 -10.64 9.05 -31.73
N ASP A 3 -11.91 8.68 -31.99
CA ASP A 3 -13.07 9.53 -31.67
C ASP A 3 -13.23 9.74 -30.15
N PHE A 4 -12.98 8.69 -29.34
CA PHE A 4 -12.98 8.80 -27.88
C PHE A 4 -11.90 9.78 -27.41
N ILE A 5 -10.68 9.66 -27.92
CA ILE A 5 -9.57 10.54 -27.56
C ILE A 5 -9.87 11.99 -27.96
N ALA A 6 -10.43 12.21 -29.16
CA ALA A 6 -10.82 13.56 -29.59
C ALA A 6 -11.86 14.20 -28.65
N LYS A 7 -12.82 13.42 -28.16
CA LYS A 7 -13.81 13.88 -27.18
C LYS A 7 -13.20 14.06 -25.76
N ALA A 8 -12.23 13.23 -25.35
CA ALA A 8 -11.58 13.32 -24.06
C ALA A 8 -10.63 14.53 -23.94
N TRP A 9 -10.04 14.98 -25.06
CA TRP A 9 -9.06 16.06 -25.09
C TRP A 9 -9.53 17.38 -24.46
N PRO A 10 -10.73 17.93 -24.79
CA PRO A 10 -11.23 19.13 -24.13
C PRO A 10 -11.44 18.97 -22.62
N TRP A 11 -11.84 17.77 -22.18
CA TRP A 11 -12.01 17.47 -20.76
C TRP A 11 -10.67 17.42 -20.03
N LYS A 12 -9.64 16.81 -20.64
CA LYS A 12 -8.27 16.86 -20.12
C LYS A 12 -7.82 18.30 -19.89
N GLN A 13 -8.07 19.20 -20.82
CA GLN A 13 -7.73 20.62 -20.69
C GLN A 13 -8.47 21.27 -19.52
N ARG A 14 -9.80 21.10 -19.47
CA ARG A 14 -10.66 21.71 -18.44
C ARG A 14 -10.34 21.23 -17.04
N LEU A 15 -9.91 19.98 -16.88
CA LEU A 15 -9.57 19.36 -15.59
C LEU A 15 -8.11 19.56 -15.17
N GLY A 16 -7.36 20.42 -15.84
CA GLY A 16 -5.97 20.74 -15.50
C GLY A 16 -4.94 19.70 -15.95
N GLY A 17 -5.33 18.73 -16.81
CA GLY A 17 -4.44 17.68 -17.32
C GLY A 17 -3.45 18.11 -18.41
N SER A 18 -3.35 19.42 -18.71
CA SER A 18 -2.47 19.96 -19.76
C SER A 18 -1.16 20.50 -19.19
N MET A 19 -0.39 19.61 -18.60
CA MET A 19 0.91 19.95 -18.05
C MET A 19 1.92 20.24 -19.18
N ARG A 20 2.59 21.40 -19.07
CA ARG A 20 3.76 21.71 -19.90
C ARG A 20 4.98 20.96 -19.36
N GLN A 21 6.00 20.76 -20.19
CA GLN A 21 7.24 20.08 -19.82
C GLN A 21 7.01 18.71 -19.15
N SER A 22 5.96 18.00 -19.57
CA SER A 22 5.60 16.69 -19.01
C SER A 22 6.66 15.59 -19.25
N GLY A 23 7.65 15.85 -20.12
CA GLY A 23 8.75 14.95 -20.36
C GLY A 23 9.57 14.57 -19.12
N ILE A 24 9.65 15.44 -18.12
CA ILE A 24 10.33 15.15 -16.84
C ILE A 24 9.60 14.01 -16.11
N LEU A 25 8.29 14.09 -15.98
CA LEU A 25 7.49 13.02 -15.36
C LEU A 25 7.40 11.77 -16.25
N ALA A 26 7.31 11.97 -17.58
CA ALA A 26 7.29 10.86 -18.53
C ALA A 26 8.59 10.06 -18.52
N ALA A 27 9.75 10.70 -18.36
CA ALA A 27 11.04 10.03 -18.24
C ALA A 27 11.08 9.09 -17.02
N ALA A 28 10.55 9.52 -15.86
CA ALA A 28 10.42 8.68 -14.69
C ALA A 28 9.48 7.49 -14.94
N GLY A 29 8.36 7.72 -15.65
CA GLY A 29 7.44 6.66 -16.05
C GLY A 29 8.06 5.63 -16.99
N ILE A 30 8.82 6.09 -17.99
CA ILE A 30 9.55 5.22 -18.93
C ILE A 30 10.57 4.37 -18.16
N TYR A 31 11.38 5.01 -17.30
CA TYR A 31 12.34 4.29 -16.47
C TYR A 31 11.67 3.20 -15.62
N ALA A 32 10.54 3.51 -14.99
CA ALA A 32 9.81 2.54 -14.18
C ALA A 32 9.30 1.36 -15.02
N LEU A 33 8.78 1.63 -16.23
CA LEU A 33 8.31 0.58 -17.15
C LEU A 33 9.44 -0.31 -17.65
N ASP A 34 10.61 0.26 -17.92
CA ASP A 34 11.75 -0.47 -18.45
C ASP A 34 12.51 -1.28 -17.39
N HIS A 35 12.47 -0.84 -16.10
CA HIS A 35 13.37 -1.38 -15.07
C HIS A 35 12.68 -1.90 -13.81
N LEU A 36 11.42 -1.53 -13.54
CA LEU A 36 10.79 -1.81 -12.25
C LEU A 36 9.58 -2.76 -12.33
N VAL A 37 9.12 -3.12 -13.54
CA VAL A 37 7.91 -3.96 -13.68
C VAL A 37 8.14 -5.36 -13.09
N ASP A 38 9.24 -6.01 -13.43
CA ASP A 38 9.51 -7.38 -12.98
C ASP A 38 9.65 -7.48 -11.46
N ARG A 39 10.17 -6.44 -10.81
CA ARG A 39 10.31 -6.41 -9.36
C ARG A 39 8.98 -6.28 -8.59
N LEU A 40 7.88 -5.92 -9.24
CA LEU A 40 6.56 -5.88 -8.59
C LEU A 40 6.17 -7.23 -7.96
N ALA A 41 6.70 -8.34 -8.49
CA ALA A 41 6.52 -9.66 -7.89
C ALA A 41 7.05 -9.73 -6.44
N ILE A 42 8.13 -8.99 -6.13
CA ILE A 42 8.69 -8.90 -4.78
C ILE A 42 7.73 -8.15 -3.85
N ASP A 43 7.15 -7.04 -4.32
CA ASP A 43 6.18 -6.26 -3.54
C ASP A 43 4.93 -7.09 -3.23
N HIS A 44 4.47 -7.90 -4.19
CA HIS A 44 3.33 -8.80 -3.99
C HIS A 44 3.66 -9.94 -3.01
N ALA A 45 4.86 -10.52 -3.08
CA ALA A 45 5.31 -11.54 -2.14
C ALA A 45 5.40 -10.98 -0.71
N ASN A 46 5.99 -9.78 -0.56
CA ASN A 46 6.09 -9.06 0.70
C ASN A 46 4.70 -8.73 1.28
N ALA A 47 3.75 -8.31 0.45
CA ALA A 47 2.39 -8.06 0.89
C ALA A 47 1.71 -9.33 1.42
N ARG A 48 1.81 -10.45 0.71
CA ARG A 48 1.28 -11.75 1.16
C ARG A 48 1.95 -12.24 2.43
N LEU A 49 3.27 -12.08 2.56
CA LEU A 49 4.00 -12.44 3.78
C LEU A 49 3.48 -11.63 4.97
N LEU A 50 3.32 -10.31 4.80
CA LEU A 50 2.76 -9.45 5.85
C LEU A 50 1.35 -9.90 6.23
N ALA A 51 0.47 -10.12 5.25
CA ALA A 51 -0.91 -10.58 5.49
C ALA A 51 -0.95 -11.91 6.25
N THR A 52 -0.09 -12.87 5.87
CA THR A 52 -0.01 -14.18 6.52
C THR A 52 0.40 -14.06 7.98
N ARG A 53 1.33 -13.16 8.30
CA ARG A 53 1.77 -12.93 9.68
C ARG A 53 0.72 -12.19 10.50
N LEU A 54 0.10 -11.16 9.92
CA LEU A 54 -0.95 -10.38 10.60
C LEU A 54 -2.19 -11.22 10.88
N ALA A 55 -2.55 -12.15 10.01
CA ALA A 55 -3.67 -13.08 10.21
C ALA A 55 -3.53 -14.00 11.43
N GLN A 56 -2.33 -14.11 12.02
CA GLN A 56 -2.08 -14.89 13.25
C GLN A 56 -2.30 -14.08 14.53
N ILE A 57 -2.51 -12.76 14.42
CA ILE A 57 -2.64 -11.87 15.59
C ILE A 57 -4.10 -11.87 16.03
N PRO A 58 -4.40 -12.16 17.31
CA PRO A 58 -5.76 -12.06 17.84
C PRO A 58 -6.38 -10.67 17.61
N GLY A 59 -7.63 -10.64 17.19
CA GLY A 59 -8.34 -9.38 16.91
C GLY A 59 -8.07 -8.76 15.54
N VAL A 60 -7.16 -9.34 14.75
CA VAL A 60 -6.83 -8.90 13.39
C VAL A 60 -7.49 -9.83 12.37
N LYS A 61 -8.22 -9.26 11.42
CA LYS A 61 -8.82 -9.99 10.31
C LYS A 61 -8.25 -9.53 8.97
N ILE A 62 -7.62 -10.44 8.31
CA ILE A 62 -7.13 -10.32 6.94
C ILE A 62 -7.06 -11.71 6.32
N ASP A 63 -7.51 -11.85 5.07
CA ASP A 63 -7.34 -13.08 4.31
C ASP A 63 -6.14 -12.92 3.35
N PRO A 64 -5.03 -13.64 3.59
CA PRO A 64 -3.86 -13.57 2.72
C PRO A 64 -4.13 -13.96 1.26
N LEU A 65 -5.16 -14.76 1.01
CA LEU A 65 -5.52 -15.20 -0.34
C LEU A 65 -6.17 -14.10 -1.17
N THR A 66 -6.71 -13.07 -0.52
CA THR A 66 -7.31 -11.92 -1.20
C THR A 66 -6.30 -10.80 -1.52
N VAL A 67 -5.04 -10.96 -1.09
CA VAL A 67 -3.97 -9.98 -1.35
C VAL A 67 -3.38 -10.25 -2.74
N GLU A 68 -3.89 -9.55 -3.73
CA GLU A 68 -3.51 -9.71 -5.13
C GLU A 68 -2.30 -8.85 -5.53
N THR A 69 -2.14 -7.69 -4.89
CA THR A 69 -1.09 -6.72 -5.22
C THR A 69 -0.25 -6.36 -4.00
N ASN A 70 0.15 -5.12 -3.91
CA ASN A 70 1.02 -4.59 -2.85
C ASN A 70 0.25 -3.81 -1.76
N ILE A 71 -1.08 -3.85 -1.76
CA ILE A 71 -1.93 -3.14 -0.80
C ILE A 71 -2.68 -4.16 0.06
N LEU A 72 -2.60 -3.95 1.39
CA LEU A 72 -3.33 -4.71 2.38
C LEU A 72 -4.37 -3.81 3.05
N ILE A 73 -5.58 -4.32 3.19
CA ILE A 73 -6.61 -3.74 4.04
C ILE A 73 -6.79 -4.68 5.23
N ILE A 74 -6.61 -4.15 6.42
CA ILE A 74 -6.54 -4.90 7.67
C ILE A 74 -7.73 -4.46 8.52
N ASP A 75 -8.60 -5.39 8.87
CA ASP A 75 -9.70 -5.18 9.80
C ASP A 75 -9.25 -5.52 11.22
N ILE A 76 -9.48 -4.59 12.14
CA ILE A 76 -9.13 -4.68 13.57
C ILE A 76 -10.33 -4.48 14.46
N THR A 77 -11.55 -4.77 13.96
CA THR A 77 -12.80 -4.56 14.71
C THR A 77 -12.83 -5.32 16.04
N GLU A 78 -12.09 -6.42 16.15
CA GLU A 78 -12.00 -7.24 17.36
C GLU A 78 -10.73 -6.94 18.19
N ALA A 79 -9.92 -5.93 17.82
CA ALA A 79 -8.78 -5.51 18.61
C ALA A 79 -9.21 -4.50 19.71
N ASP A 80 -8.44 -4.46 20.80
CA ASP A 80 -8.72 -3.52 21.93
C ASP A 80 -8.38 -2.06 21.57
N LEU A 81 -7.53 -1.83 20.56
CA LEU A 81 -7.09 -0.51 20.12
C LEU A 81 -7.73 -0.14 18.79
N SER A 82 -8.01 1.13 18.62
CA SER A 82 -8.49 1.69 17.35
C SER A 82 -7.35 1.80 16.30
N GLY A 83 -7.74 1.88 15.01
CA GLY A 83 -6.80 2.06 13.89
C GLY A 83 -5.87 3.25 14.05
N PRO A 84 -6.34 4.46 14.43
CA PRO A 84 -5.47 5.58 14.71
C PRO A 84 -4.47 5.34 15.85
N GLU A 85 -4.87 4.65 16.94
CA GLU A 85 -3.99 4.33 18.05
C GLU A 85 -2.90 3.35 17.66
N ILE A 86 -3.25 2.26 16.96
CA ILE A 86 -2.26 1.30 16.43
C ILE A 86 -1.33 2.00 15.44
N SER A 87 -1.86 2.79 14.50
CA SER A 87 -1.05 3.54 13.53
C SER A 87 -0.03 4.47 14.22
N ALA A 88 -0.46 5.18 15.27
CA ALA A 88 0.40 6.07 16.03
C ALA A 88 1.50 5.31 16.82
N GLN A 89 1.17 4.16 17.39
CA GLN A 89 2.15 3.33 18.11
C GLN A 89 3.16 2.69 17.16
N LEU A 90 2.71 2.17 16.01
CA LEU A 90 3.56 1.66 14.95
C LEU A 90 4.57 2.72 14.48
N LEU A 91 4.09 3.95 14.25
CA LEU A 91 4.94 5.05 13.80
C LEU A 91 6.04 5.38 14.82
N LYS A 92 5.75 5.36 16.14
CA LYS A 92 6.76 5.55 17.20
C LYS A 92 7.85 4.48 17.18
N LYS A 93 7.52 3.27 16.71
CA LYS A 93 8.46 2.15 16.55
C LYS A 93 9.10 2.08 15.13
N GLY A 94 8.88 3.10 14.31
CA GLY A 94 9.47 3.22 12.97
C GLY A 94 8.74 2.41 11.89
N VAL A 95 7.51 1.97 12.13
CA VAL A 95 6.65 1.30 11.16
C VAL A 95 5.51 2.23 10.76
N ARG A 96 5.33 2.46 9.45
CA ARG A 96 4.26 3.33 8.94
C ARG A 96 3.15 2.50 8.29
N MET A 97 1.99 2.47 8.93
CA MET A 97 0.73 1.99 8.36
C MET A 97 -0.35 3.04 8.58
N GLY A 98 -1.18 3.30 7.57
CA GLY A 98 -2.22 4.32 7.65
C GLY A 98 -3.52 3.78 8.24
N ALA A 99 -4.14 4.48 9.18
CA ALA A 99 -5.49 4.18 9.58
C ALA A 99 -6.49 4.55 8.47
N THR A 100 -7.46 3.68 8.22
CA THR A 100 -8.57 3.89 7.25
C THR A 100 -9.89 4.19 7.93
N GLY A 101 -9.87 4.29 9.25
CA GLY A 101 -11.02 4.54 10.12
C GLY A 101 -10.73 3.99 11.51
N PRO A 102 -11.74 3.95 12.39
CA PRO A 102 -11.58 3.43 13.75
C PRO A 102 -11.16 1.95 13.77
N ASN A 103 -11.66 1.16 12.83
CA ASN A 103 -11.53 -0.31 12.83
C ASN A 103 -10.67 -0.85 11.68
N GLY A 104 -9.86 0.00 11.05
CA GLY A 104 -9.10 -0.45 9.89
C GLY A 104 -7.75 0.23 9.73
N LEU A 105 -6.81 -0.53 9.14
CA LEU A 105 -5.53 -0.02 8.69
C LEU A 105 -5.28 -0.42 7.24
N ARG A 106 -4.40 0.34 6.59
CA ARG A 106 -3.86 0.04 5.28
C ARG A 106 -2.34 -0.01 5.34
N ALA A 107 -1.77 -1.08 4.84
CA ALA A 107 -0.34 -1.19 4.57
C ALA A 107 -0.08 -1.25 3.07
N VAL A 108 1.10 -0.78 2.66
CA VAL A 108 1.55 -0.81 1.26
C VAL A 108 3.01 -1.25 1.24
N THR A 109 3.31 -2.28 0.46
CA THR A 109 4.69 -2.67 0.16
C THR A 109 5.16 -2.00 -1.13
N HIS A 110 6.42 -1.64 -1.20
CA HIS A 110 7.00 -0.93 -2.32
C HIS A 110 8.53 -1.09 -2.35
N LEU A 111 9.19 -0.43 -3.30
CA LEU A 111 10.63 -0.51 -3.56
C LEU A 111 11.52 -0.40 -2.31
N ASP A 112 11.14 0.43 -1.33
CA ASP A 112 11.94 0.69 -0.14
C ASP A 112 11.59 -0.23 1.05
N VAL A 113 10.78 -1.27 0.81
CA VAL A 113 10.37 -2.24 1.84
C VAL A 113 10.83 -3.63 1.43
N ASP A 114 11.82 -4.16 2.14
CA ASP A 114 12.31 -5.52 1.98
C ASP A 114 11.57 -6.53 2.89
N GLU A 115 11.90 -7.81 2.74
CA GLU A 115 11.32 -8.88 3.54
C GLU A 115 11.60 -8.70 5.04
N ALA A 116 12.81 -8.27 5.40
CA ALA A 116 13.19 -8.03 6.80
C ALA A 116 12.35 -6.91 7.42
N GLY A 117 12.10 -5.85 6.67
CA GLY A 117 11.20 -4.76 7.06
C GLY A 117 9.76 -5.22 7.27
N VAL A 118 9.27 -6.12 6.41
CA VAL A 118 7.94 -6.74 6.52
C VAL A 118 7.83 -7.61 7.78
N VAL A 119 8.83 -8.45 8.06
CA VAL A 119 8.87 -9.28 9.27
C VAL A 119 8.84 -8.41 10.52
N ARG A 120 9.71 -7.39 10.57
CA ARG A 120 9.76 -6.43 11.68
C ARG A 120 8.42 -5.70 11.86
N ALA A 121 7.77 -5.32 10.77
CA ALA A 121 6.47 -4.64 10.83
C ALA A 121 5.39 -5.55 11.45
N ALA A 122 5.35 -6.83 11.08
CA ALA A 122 4.41 -7.79 11.65
C ALA A 122 4.67 -8.06 13.13
N GLU A 123 5.95 -8.21 13.54
CA GLU A 123 6.34 -8.40 14.94
C GLU A 123 5.98 -7.19 15.78
N THR A 124 6.27 -5.98 15.28
CA THR A 124 5.91 -4.73 15.97
C THR A 124 4.40 -4.58 16.12
N PHE A 125 3.64 -4.99 15.09
CA PHE A 125 2.18 -4.98 15.16
C PHE A 125 1.66 -5.95 16.23
N ALA A 126 2.20 -7.17 16.27
CA ALA A 126 1.84 -8.17 17.28
C ALA A 126 2.12 -7.69 18.71
N GLU A 127 3.28 -7.05 18.96
CA GLU A 127 3.61 -6.44 20.24
C GLU A 127 2.63 -5.35 20.71
N ILE A 128 2.02 -4.62 19.76
CA ILE A 128 1.07 -3.54 20.08
C ILE A 128 -0.31 -4.10 20.40
N CYS A 129 -0.67 -5.23 19.78
CA CYS A 129 -1.98 -5.88 19.97
C CYS A 129 -1.98 -6.98 21.05
N SER A 130 -0.85 -7.21 21.72
CA SER A 130 -0.71 -8.15 22.86
C SER A 130 -1.01 -7.44 24.16
#